data_d9c9c35a6b521dff2f5dadbf2bb79054
#
_entry.id   d9c9c35a6b521dff2f5dadbf2bb79054
#
_cell.length_a   1.000
_cell.length_b   1.000
_cell.length_c   1.000
_cell.angle_alpha   90.00
_cell.angle_beta   90.00
_cell.angle_gamma   90.00
#
_symmetry.space_group_name_H-M   'P 1'
#
loop_
_entity.id
_entity.type
_entity.pdbx_description
1 polymer ?
#
loop_
_entity_poly.entity_id
_entity_poly.type
_entity_poly.pdbx_seq_one_letter_code
_entity_poly.pdbx_strand_id
1 'polypeptide(L)'
;MVLVDEAYIDFVRSAQPASALPLLKEFDNVAVLRTFSKIYGLAGYRIGYIIVDDQRARYLQTVRLPYNLNTLSQVAAQAAFADQEFVEQVAVKNA
;
A
#
# COMPACT_ATOMS: atom_id res chain seq x y z
N MET A 1 -3.32 0.84 18.93
CA MET A 1 -3.25 0.43 17.51
C MET A 1 -1.80 0.49 17.04
N VAL A 2 -1.35 -0.50 16.29
CA VAL A 2 0.00 -0.57 15.71
C VAL A 2 -0.13 -0.27 14.21
N LEU A 3 0.60 0.74 13.74
CA LEU A 3 0.71 1.06 12.31
C LEU A 3 2.06 0.55 11.79
N VAL A 4 2.03 -0.32 10.80
CA VAL A 4 3.23 -0.84 10.14
C VAL A 4 3.36 -0.16 8.78
N ASP A 5 4.41 0.64 8.61
CA ASP A 5 4.67 1.31 7.34
C ASP A 5 5.47 0.39 6.42
N GLU A 6 4.81 -0.08 5.38
CA GLU A 6 5.37 -0.95 4.35
C GLU A 6 5.61 -0.20 3.03
N ALA A 7 5.95 1.08 3.07
CA ALA A 7 6.18 1.89 1.86
C ALA A 7 7.26 1.32 0.92
N TYR A 8 8.19 0.53 1.45
CA TYR A 8 9.30 -0.08 0.72
C TYR A 8 9.24 -1.61 0.65
N ILE A 9 8.13 -2.22 1.03
CA ILE A 9 8.02 -3.69 1.13
C ILE A 9 8.31 -4.40 -0.20
N ASP A 10 7.89 -3.80 -1.31
CA ASP A 10 8.04 -4.39 -2.65
C ASP A 10 9.50 -4.45 -3.13
N PHE A 11 10.42 -3.74 -2.44
CA PHE A 11 11.88 -3.83 -2.68
C PHE A 11 12.55 -4.94 -1.88
N VAL A 12 11.86 -5.54 -0.91
CA VAL A 12 12.45 -6.55 -0.02
C VAL A 12 12.60 -7.88 -0.74
N ARG A 13 13.83 -8.39 -0.79
CA ARG A 13 14.22 -9.64 -1.46
C ARG A 13 14.59 -10.76 -0.49
N SER A 14 14.21 -10.65 0.78
CA SER A 14 14.51 -11.68 1.77
C SER A 14 13.67 -12.94 1.56
N ALA A 15 14.22 -14.09 1.92
CA ALA A 15 13.51 -15.37 1.93
C ALA A 15 12.46 -15.46 3.06
N GLN A 16 12.48 -14.54 4.02
CA GLN A 16 11.52 -14.50 5.12
C GLN A 16 10.40 -13.49 4.81
N PRO A 17 9.16 -13.78 5.24
CA PRO A 17 8.06 -12.83 5.10
C PRO A 17 8.40 -11.52 5.83
N ALA A 18 8.55 -10.43 5.07
CA ALA A 18 8.81 -9.11 5.63
C ALA A 18 7.52 -8.33 5.93
N SER A 19 6.41 -8.76 5.37
CA SER A 19 5.11 -8.09 5.51
C SER A 19 4.39 -8.47 6.80
N ALA A 20 3.76 -7.47 7.43
CA ALA A 20 2.87 -7.66 8.58
C ALA A 20 1.44 -8.07 8.19
N LEU A 21 1.12 -8.24 6.91
CA LEU A 21 -0.22 -8.64 6.46
C LEU A 21 -0.77 -9.90 7.16
N PRO A 22 0.00 -10.97 7.41
CA PRO A 22 -0.50 -12.13 8.15
C PRO A 22 -1.01 -11.81 9.54
N LEU A 23 -0.44 -10.80 10.21
CA LEU A 23 -0.83 -10.39 11.56
C LEU A 23 -2.24 -9.80 11.63
N LEU A 24 -2.77 -9.30 10.50
CA LEU A 24 -4.15 -8.79 10.43
C LEU A 24 -5.21 -9.88 10.70
N LYS A 25 -4.84 -11.16 10.55
CA LYS A 25 -5.72 -12.30 10.88
C LYS A 25 -5.72 -12.66 12.36
N GLU A 26 -4.66 -12.27 13.07
CA GLU A 26 -4.45 -12.62 14.49
C GLU A 26 -4.78 -11.47 15.42
N PHE A 27 -4.58 -10.22 14.97
CA PHE A 27 -4.70 -9.02 15.77
C PHE A 27 -5.58 -7.98 15.09
N ASP A 28 -6.60 -7.53 15.77
CA ASP A 28 -7.52 -6.49 15.28
C ASP A 28 -6.96 -5.07 15.41
N ASN A 29 -5.89 -4.88 16.17
CA ASN A 29 -5.25 -3.58 16.41
C ASN A 29 -4.04 -3.29 15.51
N VAL A 30 -3.83 -4.07 14.44
CA VAL A 30 -2.77 -3.87 13.44
C VAL A 30 -3.34 -3.20 12.20
N ALA A 31 -2.59 -2.28 11.64
CA ALA A 31 -2.85 -1.67 10.34
C ALA A 31 -1.57 -1.62 9.51
N VAL A 32 -1.68 -1.88 8.22
CA VAL A 32 -0.56 -1.85 7.28
C VAL A 32 -0.75 -0.72 6.29
N LEU A 33 0.27 0.15 6.16
CA LEU A 33 0.29 1.26 5.21
C LEU A 33 1.13 0.87 4.00
N ARG A 34 0.62 1.14 2.80
CA ARG A 34 1.32 0.97 1.53
C ARG A 34 1.14 2.18 0.62
N THR A 35 2.01 2.32 -0.35
CA THR A 35 2.02 3.48 -1.24
C THR A 35 2.30 3.10 -2.69
N PHE A 36 1.77 3.87 -3.62
CA PHE A 36 2.16 3.86 -5.03
C PHE A 36 3.31 4.83 -5.34
N SER A 37 3.80 5.57 -4.35
CA SER A 37 4.82 6.61 -4.54
C SER A 37 6.21 6.07 -4.80
N LYS A 38 6.51 4.83 -4.43
CA LYS A 38 7.86 4.26 -4.46
C LYS A 38 8.04 3.36 -5.68
N ILE A 39 7.91 2.05 -5.53
CA ILE A 39 8.21 1.09 -6.59
C ILE A 39 7.34 1.29 -7.85
N TYR A 40 6.10 1.72 -7.69
CA TYR A 40 5.18 2.00 -8.80
C TYR A 40 5.46 3.33 -9.52
N GLY A 41 6.38 4.17 -9.01
CA GLY A 41 6.78 5.41 -9.68
C GLY A 41 5.72 6.52 -9.68
N LEU A 42 4.68 6.43 -8.86
CA LEU A 42 3.53 7.35 -8.86
C LEU A 42 3.56 8.39 -7.73
N ALA A 43 4.74 8.83 -7.31
CA ALA A 43 4.87 9.78 -6.20
C ALA A 43 4.07 11.08 -6.39
N GLY A 44 4.04 11.61 -7.62
CA GLY A 44 3.29 12.84 -7.96
C GLY A 44 1.77 12.68 -7.92
N TYR A 45 1.25 11.47 -8.01
CA TYR A 45 -0.19 11.20 -7.98
C TYR A 45 -0.81 11.20 -6.58
N ARG A 46 0.02 11.22 -5.53
CA ARG A 46 -0.39 11.29 -4.12
C ARG A 46 -1.40 10.20 -3.73
N ILE A 47 -1.06 8.93 -3.99
CA ILE A 47 -1.93 7.78 -3.73
C ILE A 47 -1.22 6.72 -2.90
N GLY A 48 -1.92 6.24 -1.90
CA GLY A 48 -1.54 5.13 -1.04
C GLY A 48 -2.78 4.49 -0.46
N TYR A 49 -2.61 3.47 0.36
CA TYR A 49 -3.73 2.77 0.98
C TYR A 49 -3.34 2.20 2.34
N ILE A 50 -4.36 1.97 3.15
CA ILE A 50 -4.26 1.31 4.44
C ILE A 50 -5.05 0.01 4.41
N ILE A 51 -4.49 -1.04 4.98
CA ILE A 51 -5.12 -2.34 5.15
C ILE A 51 -5.38 -2.54 6.64
N VAL A 52 -6.65 -2.67 7.00
CA VAL A 52 -7.14 -2.83 8.37
C VAL A 52 -8.34 -3.77 8.38
N ASP A 53 -8.82 -4.15 9.57
CA ASP A 53 -10.10 -4.83 9.71
C ASP A 53 -11.29 -3.97 9.24
N ASP A 54 -12.41 -4.63 8.93
CA ASP A 54 -13.60 -3.97 8.37
C ASP A 54 -14.18 -2.88 9.28
N GLN A 55 -14.14 -3.04 10.60
CA GLN A 55 -14.69 -2.08 11.52
C GLN A 55 -13.90 -0.77 11.48
N ARG A 56 -12.57 -0.86 11.52
CA ARG A 56 -11.68 0.31 11.43
C ARG A 56 -11.73 0.94 10.05
N ALA A 57 -11.85 0.14 9.00
CA ALA A 57 -12.04 0.67 7.64
C ALA A 57 -13.28 1.56 7.57
N ARG A 58 -14.40 1.14 8.15
CA ARG A 58 -15.64 1.95 8.22
C ARG A 58 -15.42 3.26 8.98
N TYR A 59 -14.76 3.23 10.14
CA TYR A 59 -14.45 4.46 10.88
C TYR A 59 -13.57 5.43 10.07
N LEU A 60 -12.54 4.93 9.40
CA LEU A 60 -11.68 5.75 8.54
C LEU A 60 -12.46 6.39 7.39
N GLN A 61 -13.42 5.67 6.81
CA GLN A 61 -14.29 6.24 5.77
C GLN A 61 -15.14 7.42 6.27
N THR A 62 -15.52 7.45 7.54
CA THR A 62 -16.34 8.55 8.09
C THR A 62 -15.53 9.84 8.32
N VAL A 63 -14.22 9.73 8.52
CA VAL A 63 -13.36 10.89 8.84
C VAL A 63 -12.53 11.38 7.65
N ARG A 64 -12.47 10.62 6.56
CA ARG A 64 -11.73 11.06 5.38
C ARG A 64 -12.39 12.28 4.72
N LEU A 65 -11.58 13.15 4.15
CA LEU A 65 -12.07 14.30 3.41
C LEU A 65 -12.80 13.87 2.14
N PRO A 66 -13.90 14.53 1.77
CA PRO A 66 -14.52 14.36 0.46
C PRO A 66 -13.50 14.62 -0.65
N TYR A 67 -13.53 13.81 -1.70
CA TYR A 67 -12.64 13.96 -2.86
C TYR A 67 -11.12 13.94 -2.52
N ASN A 68 -10.74 13.27 -1.44
CA ASN A 68 -9.34 13.14 -1.03
C ASN A 68 -8.46 12.43 -2.06
N LEU A 69 -9.05 11.71 -3.00
CA LEU A 69 -8.38 10.98 -4.05
C LEU A 69 -9.03 11.29 -5.40
N ASN A 70 -8.26 11.88 -6.33
CA ASN A 70 -8.77 12.23 -7.65
C ASN A 70 -8.84 11.00 -8.58
N THR A 71 -9.69 11.11 -9.63
CA THR A 71 -9.94 10.00 -10.57
C THR A 71 -8.68 9.60 -11.35
N LEU A 72 -7.86 10.56 -11.75
CA LEU A 72 -6.64 10.27 -12.52
C LEU A 72 -5.66 9.43 -11.68
N SER A 73 -5.51 9.75 -10.39
CA SER A 73 -4.67 8.96 -9.48
C SER A 73 -5.19 7.53 -9.33
N GLN A 74 -6.51 7.34 -9.25
CA GLN A 74 -7.10 6.02 -9.14
C GLN A 74 -6.86 5.19 -10.41
N VAL A 75 -7.06 5.77 -11.58
CA VAL A 75 -6.81 5.10 -12.87
C VAL A 75 -5.34 4.75 -13.03
N ALA A 76 -4.44 5.68 -12.70
CA ALA A 76 -3.00 5.46 -12.75
C ALA A 76 -2.57 4.32 -11.80
N ALA A 77 -3.09 4.29 -10.57
CA ALA A 77 -2.80 3.25 -9.60
C ALA A 77 -3.28 1.87 -10.05
N GLN A 78 -4.48 1.78 -10.62
CA GLN A 78 -5.00 0.52 -11.16
C GLN A 78 -4.14 -0.02 -12.29
N ALA A 79 -3.73 0.84 -13.22
CA ALA A 79 -2.87 0.46 -14.33
C ALA A 79 -1.48 0.01 -13.83
N ALA A 80 -0.87 0.76 -12.91
CA ALA A 80 0.42 0.43 -12.33
C ALA A 80 0.39 -0.87 -11.53
N PHE A 81 -0.66 -1.11 -10.76
CA PHE A 81 -0.83 -2.33 -9.98
C PHE A 81 -0.96 -3.57 -10.88
N ALA A 82 -1.54 -3.44 -12.05
CA ALA A 82 -1.65 -4.53 -13.02
C ALA A 82 -0.30 -4.87 -13.67
N ASP A 83 0.66 -3.94 -13.69
CA ASP A 83 1.98 -4.12 -14.31
C ASP A 83 3.01 -4.66 -13.31
N GLN A 84 2.88 -5.93 -12.95
CA GLN A 84 3.78 -6.60 -12.01
C GLN A 84 5.17 -6.87 -12.62
N GLU A 85 5.28 -6.91 -13.94
CA GLU A 85 6.57 -7.02 -14.63
C GLU A 85 7.44 -5.79 -14.37
N PHE A 86 6.86 -4.60 -14.48
CA PHE A 86 7.54 -3.35 -14.13
C PHE A 86 8.02 -3.33 -12.68
N VAL A 87 7.16 -3.73 -11.74
CA VAL A 87 7.49 -3.81 -10.31
C VAL A 87 8.71 -4.72 -10.07
N GLU A 88 8.72 -5.90 -10.68
CA GLU A 88 9.83 -6.85 -10.56
C GLU A 88 11.12 -6.28 -11.15
N GLN A 89 11.07 -5.66 -12.33
CA GLN A 89 12.24 -5.04 -12.95
C GLN A 89 12.84 -3.93 -12.08
N VAL A 90 12.00 -3.08 -11.48
CA VAL A 90 12.45 -2.00 -10.58
C VAL A 90 13.08 -2.59 -9.30
N ALA A 91 12.46 -3.60 -8.70
CA ALA A 91 12.99 -4.25 -7.51
C ALA A 91 14.36 -4.88 -7.76
N VAL A 92 14.53 -5.56 -8.91
CA VAL A 92 15.82 -6.17 -9.30
C VAL A 92 16.90 -5.11 -9.50
N LYS A 93 16.58 -4.00 -10.19
CA LYS A 93 17.55 -2.92 -10.44
C LYS A 93 18.00 -2.20 -9.17
N ASN A 94 17.17 -2.24 -8.13
CA ASN A 94 17.42 -1.55 -6.87
C ASN A 94 18.07 -2.45 -5.80
N ALA A 95 18.27 -3.72 -6.11
CA ALA A 95 18.81 -4.72 -5.18
C ALA A 95 20.35 -4.59 -4.96
#